data_d40531ed1bc22e5cfa31da417eeeef96
#
_entry.id   d40531ed1bc22e5cfa31da417eeeef96
#
_cell.length_a   1.000
_cell.length_b   1.000
_cell.length_c   1.000
_cell.angle_alpha   90.00
_cell.angle_beta   90.00
_cell.angle_gamma   90.00
#
_symmetry.space_group_name_H-M   'P 1'
#
loop_
_entity.id
_entity.type
_entity.pdbx_description
1 polymer ?
#
loop_
_entity_poly.entity_id
_entity_poly.type
_entity_poly.pdbx_seq_one_letter_code
_entity_poly.pdbx_strand_id
1 'polypeptide(L)'
;MRPQFARDQVSDLDLEERHVQNMMSALDLSLQSDGWTSQVDLQTLFFRLTLDTATEFLFGQSVNSQVRLLPNFQPTKEDAISADFATAFDKGQMGLATRARFADMYWIVNSKEFRESCKVCHEFIDRFVQLALSKELREKELTKADSDTKEKYVFLEALAGETQDPIELRSQLLNILLAGRDTTASHLGWLFLSLVRDPARYKKLRDIIITEFGTYEHPLEITFSKLKNCRYLQHCNNEALRLYPVVPVNGRYANKDTTLPRGGGKDGNSPIFVPKGSSVDYSVHVMHHRKDIWGPDAEEFRPERWENRKVGWEYLPVSLI
;
A
#
# COMPACT_ATOMS: atom_id res chain seq x y z
N MET A 1 3.30 5.88 17.08
CA MET A 1 2.66 5.30 15.86
C MET A 1 1.69 4.14 16.11
N ARG A 2 1.93 3.17 17.01
CA ARG A 2 0.99 2.03 17.21
C ARG A 2 -0.47 2.44 17.50
N PRO A 3 -0.76 3.48 18.30
CA PRO A 3 -2.14 3.90 18.56
C PRO A 3 -2.90 4.35 17.32
N GLN A 4 -2.22 4.96 16.34
CA GLN A 4 -2.82 5.51 15.12
C GLN A 4 -3.27 4.42 14.13
N PHE A 5 -2.82 3.18 14.32
CA PHE A 5 -3.26 2.01 13.53
C PHE A 5 -4.26 1.13 14.30
N ALA A 6 -5.00 1.71 15.25
CA ALA A 6 -6.09 1.01 15.89
C ALA A 6 -7.20 0.69 14.87
N ARG A 7 -7.89 -0.44 15.08
CA ARG A 7 -8.90 -0.95 14.15
C ARG A 7 -9.95 0.09 13.76
N ASP A 8 -10.43 0.86 14.73
CA ASP A 8 -11.50 1.84 14.54
C ASP A 8 -11.05 3.02 13.67
N GLN A 9 -9.74 3.24 13.53
CA GLN A 9 -9.15 4.32 12.74
C GLN A 9 -8.83 3.91 11.30
N VAL A 10 -8.54 2.62 11.07
CA VAL A 10 -8.14 2.09 9.74
C VAL A 10 -9.27 1.32 9.03
N SER A 11 -10.47 1.30 9.58
CA SER A 11 -11.62 0.57 9.02
C SER A 11 -12.68 1.49 8.40
N ASP A 12 -12.29 2.69 7.98
CA ASP A 12 -13.18 3.65 7.31
C ASP A 12 -13.47 3.19 5.88
N LEU A 13 -14.57 2.43 5.73
CA LEU A 13 -15.01 1.96 4.43
C LEU A 13 -15.65 3.06 3.57
N ASP A 14 -16.14 4.14 4.16
CA ASP A 14 -16.75 5.25 3.40
C ASP A 14 -15.70 6.03 2.62
N LEU A 15 -14.49 6.14 3.20
CA LEU A 15 -13.33 6.73 2.50
C LEU A 15 -12.93 5.86 1.29
N GLU A 16 -12.78 4.56 1.50
CA GLU A 16 -12.41 3.62 0.44
C GLU A 16 -13.48 3.56 -0.66
N GLU A 17 -14.76 3.47 -0.28
CA GLU A 17 -15.88 3.41 -1.22
C GLU A 17 -15.88 4.62 -2.16
N ARG A 18 -15.68 5.82 -1.64
CA ARG A 18 -15.65 7.05 -2.44
C ARG A 18 -14.53 7.02 -3.49
N HIS A 19 -13.33 6.58 -3.11
CA HIS A 19 -12.21 6.48 -4.06
C HIS A 19 -12.39 5.34 -5.05
N VAL A 20 -13.01 4.22 -4.65
CA VAL A 20 -13.41 3.14 -5.56
C VAL A 20 -14.42 3.64 -6.58
N GLN A 21 -15.45 4.41 -6.17
CA GLN A 21 -16.41 5.00 -7.09
C GLN A 21 -15.77 5.98 -8.07
N ASN A 22 -14.80 6.78 -7.64
CA ASN A 22 -14.01 7.63 -8.53
C ASN A 22 -13.22 6.81 -9.56
N MET A 23 -12.65 5.67 -9.15
CA MET A 23 -11.96 4.75 -10.07
C MET A 23 -12.94 4.10 -11.05
N MET A 24 -14.10 3.66 -10.60
CA MET A 24 -15.15 3.10 -11.47
C MET A 24 -15.61 4.12 -12.49
N SER A 25 -15.86 5.36 -12.08
CA SER A 25 -16.22 6.47 -12.99
C SER A 25 -15.12 6.75 -14.03
N ALA A 26 -13.84 6.65 -13.65
CA ALA A 26 -12.74 6.79 -14.60
C ALA A 26 -12.66 5.60 -15.57
N LEU A 27 -13.02 4.40 -15.12
CA LEU A 27 -13.11 3.20 -15.97
C LEU A 27 -14.25 3.31 -16.97
N ASP A 28 -15.40 3.85 -16.56
CA ASP A 28 -16.59 4.06 -17.41
C ASP A 28 -16.30 4.97 -18.61
N LEU A 29 -15.34 5.89 -18.52
CA LEU A 29 -14.89 6.70 -19.66
C LEU A 29 -14.35 5.86 -20.84
N SER A 30 -13.93 4.63 -20.55
CA SER A 30 -13.41 3.69 -21.55
C SER A 30 -14.48 2.75 -22.10
N LEU A 31 -15.75 2.85 -21.61
CA LEU A 31 -16.85 2.00 -22.00
C LEU A 31 -17.26 2.29 -23.46
N GLN A 32 -17.41 1.24 -24.25
CA GLN A 32 -17.83 1.28 -25.64
C GLN A 32 -19.31 0.89 -25.78
N SER A 33 -19.87 1.15 -26.94
CA SER A 33 -21.30 0.88 -27.22
C SER A 33 -21.68 -0.60 -27.17
N ASP A 34 -20.71 -1.51 -27.24
CA ASP A 34 -20.88 -2.96 -27.15
C ASP A 34 -20.87 -3.48 -25.68
N GLY A 35 -20.73 -2.57 -24.72
CA GLY A 35 -20.70 -2.90 -23.29
C GLY A 35 -19.32 -3.33 -22.77
N TRP A 36 -18.28 -3.25 -23.59
CA TRP A 36 -16.90 -3.50 -23.18
C TRP A 36 -16.12 -2.20 -23.06
N THR A 37 -15.09 -2.20 -22.22
CA THR A 37 -14.15 -1.10 -22.19
C THR A 37 -13.12 -1.24 -23.33
N SER A 38 -12.60 -0.12 -23.82
CA SER A 38 -11.34 -0.14 -24.57
C SER A 38 -10.20 -0.69 -23.70
N GLN A 39 -9.04 -0.91 -24.28
CA GLN A 39 -7.89 -1.37 -23.50
C GLN A 39 -7.54 -0.33 -22.42
N VAL A 40 -7.54 -0.76 -21.14
CA VAL A 40 -7.26 0.07 -19.98
C VAL A 40 -6.08 -0.50 -19.20
N ASP A 41 -5.16 0.36 -18.80
CA ASP A 41 -4.11 0.02 -17.86
C ASP A 41 -4.64 0.09 -16.42
N LEU A 42 -5.08 -1.05 -15.88
CA LEU A 42 -5.57 -1.15 -14.51
C LEU A 42 -4.50 -0.81 -13.47
N GLN A 43 -3.23 -1.05 -13.74
CA GLN A 43 -2.15 -0.73 -12.80
C GLN A 43 -2.11 0.78 -12.53
N THR A 44 -2.22 1.59 -13.58
CA THR A 44 -2.29 3.05 -13.44
C THR A 44 -3.49 3.49 -12.60
N LEU A 45 -4.67 2.86 -12.80
CA LEU A 45 -5.86 3.17 -12.00
C LEU A 45 -5.67 2.76 -10.53
N PHE A 46 -5.08 1.61 -10.25
CA PHE A 46 -4.79 1.17 -8.88
C PHE A 46 -3.78 2.09 -8.18
N PHE A 47 -2.72 2.55 -8.86
CA PHE A 47 -1.79 3.52 -8.28
C PHE A 47 -2.45 4.86 -7.94
N ARG A 48 -3.40 5.31 -8.74
CA ARG A 48 -4.19 6.51 -8.45
C ARG A 48 -5.15 6.29 -7.30
N LEU A 49 -5.89 5.17 -7.29
CA LEU A 49 -6.77 4.79 -6.19
C LEU A 49 -6.03 4.83 -4.86
N THR A 50 -4.90 4.11 -4.77
CA THR A 50 -4.14 4.02 -3.51
C THR A 50 -3.46 5.32 -3.12
N LEU A 51 -3.09 6.17 -4.09
CA LEU A 51 -2.57 7.51 -3.81
C LEU A 51 -3.65 8.42 -3.23
N ASP A 52 -4.83 8.43 -3.85
CA ASP A 52 -5.96 9.27 -3.43
C ASP A 52 -6.44 8.86 -2.03
N THR A 53 -6.60 7.56 -1.78
CA THR A 53 -6.94 7.01 -0.45
C THR A 53 -5.89 7.35 0.60
N ALA A 54 -4.61 7.09 0.31
CA ALA A 54 -3.53 7.30 1.27
C ALA A 54 -3.36 8.79 1.61
N THR A 55 -3.45 9.68 0.63
CA THR A 55 -3.33 11.13 0.89
C THR A 55 -4.50 11.66 1.69
N GLU A 56 -5.72 11.19 1.44
CA GLU A 56 -6.88 11.60 2.22
C GLU A 56 -6.80 11.07 3.67
N PHE A 57 -6.38 9.82 3.87
CA PHE A 57 -6.17 9.26 5.20
C PHE A 57 -5.07 10.01 5.98
N LEU A 58 -3.95 10.30 5.32
CA LEU A 58 -2.81 10.93 5.97
C LEU A 58 -3.00 12.42 6.25
N PHE A 59 -3.58 13.16 5.29
CA PHE A 59 -3.63 14.62 5.32
C PHE A 59 -5.04 15.19 5.48
N GLY A 60 -6.08 14.33 5.45
CA GLY A 60 -7.47 14.77 5.41
C GLY A 60 -7.92 15.29 4.03
N GLN A 61 -7.03 15.30 3.03
CA GLN A 61 -7.28 15.79 1.68
C GLN A 61 -6.66 14.88 0.63
N SER A 62 -7.48 14.45 -0.35
CA SER A 62 -7.02 13.68 -1.51
C SER A 62 -6.29 14.55 -2.53
N VAL A 63 -5.32 13.97 -3.24
CA VAL A 63 -4.71 14.60 -4.42
C VAL A 63 -5.58 14.50 -5.68
N ASN A 64 -6.72 13.84 -5.62
CA ASN A 64 -7.74 13.76 -6.66
C ASN A 64 -7.21 13.21 -8.02
N SER A 65 -6.26 12.28 -7.97
CA SER A 65 -5.59 11.80 -9.18
C SER A 65 -6.51 11.03 -10.14
N GLN A 66 -7.57 10.36 -9.62
CA GLN A 66 -8.60 9.71 -10.43
C GLN A 66 -9.59 10.73 -11.00
N VAL A 67 -10.09 11.63 -10.16
CA VAL A 67 -11.17 12.58 -10.51
C VAL A 67 -10.74 13.53 -11.65
N ARG A 68 -9.44 13.83 -11.74
CA ARG A 68 -8.86 14.66 -12.82
C ARG A 68 -9.06 14.08 -14.22
N LEU A 69 -9.35 12.80 -14.34
CA LEU A 69 -9.64 12.15 -15.62
C LEU A 69 -11.07 12.41 -16.09
N LEU A 70 -11.95 12.82 -15.16
CA LEU A 70 -13.37 12.99 -15.45
C LEU A 70 -13.62 14.27 -16.26
N PRO A 71 -14.49 14.24 -17.29
CA PRO A 71 -14.70 15.37 -18.21
C PRO A 71 -15.18 16.65 -17.53
N ASN A 72 -15.86 16.53 -16.41
CA ASN A 72 -16.44 17.65 -15.67
C ASN A 72 -15.54 18.19 -14.56
N PHE A 73 -14.32 17.67 -14.44
CA PHE A 73 -13.39 18.13 -13.41
C PHE A 73 -12.90 19.55 -13.74
N GLN A 74 -13.06 20.45 -12.78
CA GLN A 74 -12.58 21.84 -12.86
C GLN A 74 -11.38 21.99 -11.95
N PRO A 75 -10.14 22.02 -12.48
CA PRO A 75 -8.93 22.06 -11.66
C PRO A 75 -8.82 23.39 -10.90
N THR A 76 -8.52 23.31 -9.63
CA THR A 76 -8.15 24.41 -8.77
C THR A 76 -6.64 24.63 -8.80
N LYS A 77 -6.16 25.72 -8.18
CA LYS A 77 -4.69 25.91 -7.98
C LYS A 77 -4.10 24.79 -7.11
N GLU A 78 -4.85 24.32 -6.12
CA GLU A 78 -4.43 23.23 -5.25
C GLU A 78 -4.32 21.90 -5.98
N ASP A 79 -5.21 21.65 -6.93
CA ASP A 79 -5.13 20.47 -7.79
C ASP A 79 -3.87 20.48 -8.67
N ALA A 80 -3.43 21.63 -9.16
CA ALA A 80 -2.17 21.73 -9.91
C ALA A 80 -0.96 21.32 -9.04
N ILE A 81 -0.87 21.84 -7.83
CA ILE A 81 0.19 21.48 -6.86
C ILE A 81 0.14 19.97 -6.55
N SER A 82 -1.05 19.40 -6.38
CA SER A 82 -1.24 17.98 -6.13
C SER A 82 -0.86 17.10 -7.33
N ALA A 83 -1.04 17.59 -8.59
CA ALA A 83 -0.56 16.87 -9.79
C ALA A 83 0.95 16.82 -9.87
N ASP A 84 1.62 17.94 -9.56
CA ASP A 84 3.07 18.02 -9.52
C ASP A 84 3.63 17.06 -8.46
N PHE A 85 2.99 17.00 -7.29
CA PHE A 85 3.36 16.07 -6.24
C PHE A 85 3.26 14.61 -6.69
N ALA A 86 2.15 14.18 -7.30
CA ALA A 86 1.99 12.79 -7.75
C ALA A 86 3.10 12.38 -8.73
N THR A 87 3.38 13.25 -9.71
CA THR A 87 4.46 13.03 -10.69
C THR A 87 5.85 13.03 -10.04
N ALA A 88 6.10 13.96 -9.14
CA ALA A 88 7.38 14.06 -8.43
C ALA A 88 7.59 12.87 -7.49
N PHE A 89 6.54 12.37 -6.86
CA PHE A 89 6.60 11.21 -6.00
C PHE A 89 7.03 9.96 -6.77
N ASP A 90 6.45 9.70 -7.95
CA ASP A 90 6.86 8.58 -8.81
C ASP A 90 8.32 8.66 -9.25
N LYS A 91 8.75 9.84 -9.72
CA LYS A 91 10.15 10.08 -10.14
C LYS A 91 11.12 9.97 -8.96
N GLY A 92 10.76 10.51 -7.81
CA GLY A 92 11.53 10.41 -6.57
C GLY A 92 11.74 8.97 -6.15
N GLN A 93 10.69 8.15 -6.20
CA GLN A 93 10.74 6.72 -5.90
C GLN A 93 11.68 5.96 -6.83
N MET A 94 11.61 6.21 -8.14
CA MET A 94 12.51 5.61 -9.12
C MET A 94 13.98 5.97 -8.81
N GLY A 95 14.24 7.21 -8.44
CA GLY A 95 15.55 7.66 -7.98
C GLY A 95 16.02 6.93 -6.71
N LEU A 96 15.13 6.79 -5.71
CA LEU A 96 15.43 6.07 -4.47
C LEU A 96 15.69 4.57 -4.72
N ALA A 97 14.89 3.92 -5.55
CA ALA A 97 15.08 2.52 -5.94
C ALA A 97 16.42 2.30 -6.63
N THR A 98 16.82 3.26 -7.50
CA THR A 98 18.13 3.23 -8.15
C THR A 98 19.25 3.40 -7.13
N ARG A 99 19.14 4.36 -6.22
CA ARG A 99 20.11 4.58 -5.13
C ARG A 99 20.28 3.33 -4.26
N ALA A 100 19.19 2.67 -3.92
CA ALA A 100 19.23 1.44 -3.12
C ALA A 100 20.03 0.32 -3.81
N ARG A 101 19.97 0.22 -5.14
CA ARG A 101 20.77 -0.76 -5.92
C ARG A 101 22.28 -0.44 -5.91
N PHE A 102 22.66 0.82 -5.74
CA PHE A 102 24.05 1.23 -5.63
C PHE A 102 24.62 1.09 -4.21
N ALA A 103 23.82 0.70 -3.23
CA ALA A 103 24.23 0.49 -1.84
C ALA A 103 25.16 1.60 -1.32
N ASP A 104 26.38 1.29 -0.93
CA ASP A 104 27.37 2.26 -0.40
C ASP A 104 27.78 3.36 -1.40
N MET A 105 27.51 3.15 -2.70
CA MET A 105 27.77 4.12 -3.75
C MET A 105 26.54 4.93 -4.14
N TYR A 106 25.47 4.93 -3.35
CA TYR A 106 24.18 5.59 -3.62
C TYR A 106 24.31 7.07 -4.02
N TRP A 107 25.33 7.77 -3.56
CA TRP A 107 25.60 9.18 -3.80
C TRP A 107 25.90 9.50 -5.28
N ILE A 108 26.31 8.52 -6.11
CA ILE A 108 26.50 8.68 -7.55
C ILE A 108 25.17 8.98 -8.25
N VAL A 109 24.09 8.43 -7.76
CA VAL A 109 22.73 8.65 -8.27
C VAL A 109 22.17 9.94 -7.66
N ASN A 110 22.45 11.07 -8.26
CA ASN A 110 22.05 12.40 -7.80
C ASN A 110 21.73 13.34 -8.96
N SER A 111 20.81 12.94 -9.81
CA SER A 111 20.36 13.75 -10.95
C SER A 111 19.64 15.03 -10.49
N LYS A 112 19.63 16.04 -11.35
CA LYS A 112 18.85 17.27 -11.11
C LYS A 112 17.36 16.94 -10.94
N GLU A 113 16.82 16.07 -11.80
CA GLU A 113 15.43 15.65 -11.75
C GLU A 113 15.07 14.97 -10.42
N PHE A 114 15.94 14.09 -9.90
CA PHE A 114 15.74 13.46 -8.60
C PHE A 114 15.65 14.49 -7.46
N ARG A 115 16.60 15.47 -7.44
CA ARG A 115 16.59 16.53 -6.40
C ARG A 115 15.34 17.42 -6.47
N GLU A 116 14.93 17.78 -7.69
CA GLU A 116 13.71 18.57 -7.91
C GLU A 116 12.47 17.81 -7.47
N SER A 117 12.38 16.52 -7.80
CA SER A 117 11.30 15.65 -7.33
C SER A 117 11.23 15.54 -5.81
N CYS A 118 12.37 15.34 -5.14
CA CYS A 118 12.43 15.36 -3.67
C CYS A 118 11.96 16.70 -3.09
N LYS A 119 12.38 17.82 -3.71
CA LYS A 119 11.97 19.16 -3.27
C LYS A 119 10.47 19.33 -3.36
N VAL A 120 9.85 19.01 -4.49
CA VAL A 120 8.39 19.07 -4.67
C VAL A 120 7.65 18.21 -3.65
N CYS A 121 8.12 16.98 -3.40
CA CYS A 121 7.52 16.11 -2.40
C CYS A 121 7.62 16.70 -0.99
N HIS A 122 8.77 17.27 -0.62
CA HIS A 122 8.95 17.89 0.69
C HIS A 122 8.06 19.12 0.84
N GLU A 123 8.04 20.03 -0.12
CA GLU A 123 7.23 21.25 -0.09
C GLU A 123 5.74 20.95 0.02
N PHE A 124 5.27 19.91 -0.70
CA PHE A 124 3.89 19.47 -0.62
C PHE A 124 3.52 19.02 0.80
N ILE A 125 4.32 18.12 1.40
CA ILE A 125 4.02 17.57 2.73
C ILE A 125 4.25 18.62 3.82
N ASP A 126 5.31 19.43 3.71
CA ASP A 126 5.60 20.47 4.69
C ASP A 126 4.43 21.47 4.83
N ARG A 127 3.68 21.73 3.76
CA ARG A 127 2.47 22.56 3.82
C ARG A 127 1.44 21.99 4.80
N PHE A 128 1.17 20.69 4.74
CA PHE A 128 0.24 20.05 5.67
C PHE A 128 0.80 19.98 7.09
N VAL A 129 2.10 19.70 7.23
CA VAL A 129 2.78 19.69 8.53
C VAL A 129 2.67 21.05 9.21
N GLN A 130 2.90 22.15 8.48
CA GLN A 130 2.77 23.52 9.02
C GLN A 130 1.33 23.83 9.45
N LEU A 131 0.35 23.41 8.67
CA LEU A 131 -1.06 23.56 9.03
C LEU A 131 -1.39 22.81 10.33
N ALA A 132 -0.95 21.55 10.46
CA ALA A 132 -1.19 20.75 11.65
C ALA A 132 -0.49 21.28 12.91
N LEU A 133 0.66 21.92 12.75
CA LEU A 133 1.41 22.53 13.83
C LEU A 133 0.93 23.95 14.17
N SER A 134 0.06 24.56 13.38
CA SER A 134 -0.42 25.93 13.61
C SER A 134 -1.25 26.04 14.89
N LYS A 135 -1.19 27.21 15.53
CA LYS A 135 -1.95 27.48 16.75
C LYS A 135 -3.47 27.42 16.54
N GLU A 136 -3.95 27.79 15.35
CA GLU A 136 -5.38 27.77 15.02
C GLU A 136 -6.01 26.38 15.08
N LEU A 137 -5.26 25.34 14.70
CA LEU A 137 -5.74 23.96 14.83
C LEU A 137 -5.81 23.51 16.30
N ARG A 138 -4.80 23.88 17.12
CA ARG A 138 -4.79 23.60 18.57
C ARG A 138 -5.93 24.29 19.32
N GLU A 139 -6.22 25.54 18.98
CA GLU A 139 -7.32 26.29 19.59
C GLU A 139 -8.69 25.69 19.20
N LYS A 140 -8.83 25.18 17.97
CA LYS A 140 -10.02 24.44 17.54
C LYS A 140 -10.18 23.10 18.27
N GLU A 141 -9.10 22.37 18.53
CA GLU A 141 -9.15 21.13 19.33
C GLU A 141 -9.58 21.40 20.78
N LEU A 142 -9.08 22.46 21.39
CA LEU A 142 -9.43 22.83 22.77
C LEU A 142 -10.89 23.29 22.92
N THR A 143 -11.45 23.92 21.88
CA THR A 143 -12.86 24.38 21.89
C THR A 143 -13.86 23.30 21.45
N LYS A 144 -13.41 22.23 20.81
CA LYS A 144 -14.23 21.15 20.28
C LYS A 144 -14.45 19.96 21.22
N ALA A 145 -13.84 20.00 22.40
CA ALA A 145 -14.05 18.97 23.43
C ALA A 145 -15.53 18.82 23.90
N ASP A 146 -16.42 19.67 23.39
CA ASP A 146 -17.85 19.73 23.76
C ASP A 146 -18.81 19.43 22.56
N SER A 147 -18.33 18.98 21.39
CA SER A 147 -19.21 18.66 20.26
C SER A 147 -19.27 17.14 19.98
N ASP A 148 -20.47 16.60 20.07
CA ASP A 148 -20.84 15.17 19.88
C ASP A 148 -20.76 14.70 18.42
N THR A 149 -20.09 15.42 17.52
CA THR A 149 -19.84 15.02 16.13
C THR A 149 -18.54 14.22 16.06
N LYS A 150 -18.61 12.97 15.65
CA LYS A 150 -17.44 12.14 15.29
C LYS A 150 -16.66 12.89 14.18
N GLU A 151 -15.58 13.56 14.57
CA GLU A 151 -14.67 14.16 13.58
C GLU A 151 -13.96 13.06 12.81
N LYS A 152 -13.77 13.31 11.51
CA LYS A 152 -13.02 12.41 10.64
C LYS A 152 -11.59 12.32 11.17
N TYR A 153 -11.11 11.10 11.40
CA TYR A 153 -9.72 10.86 11.81
C TYR A 153 -8.75 11.29 10.71
N VAL A 154 -7.77 12.12 11.06
CA VAL A 154 -6.66 12.50 10.19
C VAL A 154 -5.36 12.09 10.86
N PHE A 155 -4.61 11.23 10.18
CA PHE A 155 -3.39 10.61 10.74
C PHE A 155 -2.35 11.67 11.16
N LEU A 156 -2.15 12.70 10.34
CA LEU A 156 -1.19 13.78 10.61
C LEU A 156 -1.53 14.54 11.89
N GLU A 157 -2.81 14.84 12.14
CA GLU A 157 -3.24 15.54 13.34
C GLU A 157 -2.96 14.72 14.59
N ALA A 158 -3.25 13.42 14.54
CA ALA A 158 -2.94 12.49 15.63
C ALA A 158 -1.42 12.36 15.87
N LEU A 159 -0.61 12.37 14.80
CA LEU A 159 0.85 12.32 14.91
C LEU A 159 1.45 13.62 15.42
N ALA A 160 0.89 14.78 15.03
CA ALA A 160 1.30 16.10 15.51
C ALA A 160 1.05 16.29 17.02
N GLY A 161 0.10 15.55 17.58
CA GLY A 161 -0.09 15.46 19.03
C GLY A 161 1.05 14.76 19.78
N GLU A 162 1.81 13.88 19.08
CA GLU A 162 2.91 13.11 19.68
C GLU A 162 4.28 13.78 19.50
N THR A 163 4.52 14.42 18.34
CA THR A 163 5.79 15.09 18.03
C THR A 163 5.54 16.44 17.35
N GLN A 164 6.36 17.41 17.66
CA GLN A 164 6.31 18.77 17.09
C GLN A 164 7.47 19.01 16.11
N ASP A 165 8.33 18.00 15.87
CA ASP A 165 9.42 18.12 14.91
C ASP A 165 8.90 18.00 13.47
N PRO A 166 8.95 19.08 12.67
CA PRO A 166 8.42 19.05 11.31
C PRO A 166 9.17 18.09 10.37
N ILE A 167 10.46 17.84 10.63
CA ILE A 167 11.28 16.93 9.84
C ILE A 167 10.88 15.49 10.15
N GLU A 168 10.65 15.18 11.42
CA GLU A 168 10.16 13.87 11.83
C GLU A 168 8.77 13.61 11.25
N LEU A 169 7.82 14.53 11.40
CA LEU A 169 6.48 14.43 10.83
C LEU A 169 6.52 14.16 9.33
N ARG A 170 7.25 14.99 8.56
CA ARG A 170 7.41 14.79 7.12
C ARG A 170 7.96 13.40 6.77
N SER A 171 9.00 12.98 7.49
CA SER A 171 9.65 11.69 7.23
C SER A 171 8.71 10.53 7.49
N GLN A 172 7.93 10.57 8.57
CA GLN A 172 6.94 9.54 8.90
C GLN A 172 5.81 9.48 7.86
N LEU A 173 5.30 10.64 7.44
CA LEU A 173 4.24 10.72 6.42
C LEU A 173 4.69 10.17 5.07
N LEU A 174 5.91 10.51 4.62
CA LEU A 174 6.48 9.96 3.38
C LEU A 174 6.64 8.44 3.45
N ASN A 175 7.12 7.92 4.57
CA ASN A 175 7.29 6.48 4.76
C ASN A 175 5.96 5.73 4.72
N ILE A 176 4.92 6.27 5.37
CA ILE A 176 3.59 5.63 5.38
C ILE A 176 2.92 5.74 4.02
N LEU A 177 3.04 6.89 3.35
CA LEU A 177 2.52 7.07 2.00
C LEU A 177 3.14 6.06 1.02
N LEU A 178 4.47 5.91 1.06
CA LEU A 178 5.18 4.91 0.27
C LEU A 178 4.67 3.49 0.56
N ALA A 179 4.57 3.15 1.83
CA ALA A 179 4.14 1.83 2.24
C ALA A 179 2.70 1.50 1.82
N GLY A 180 1.76 2.44 1.98
CA GLY A 180 0.34 2.23 1.68
C GLY A 180 -0.01 2.27 0.20
N ARG A 181 0.65 3.14 -0.57
CA ARG A 181 0.36 3.32 -1.99
C ARG A 181 0.85 2.15 -2.84
N ASP A 182 2.14 1.92 -2.87
CA ASP A 182 2.78 1.07 -3.88
C ASP A 182 2.51 -0.41 -3.65
N THR A 183 2.53 -0.84 -2.40
CA THR A 183 2.31 -2.26 -2.07
C THR A 183 0.88 -2.69 -2.38
N THR A 184 -0.10 -1.85 -2.04
CA THR A 184 -1.53 -2.14 -2.27
C THR A 184 -1.86 -2.12 -3.77
N ALA A 185 -1.40 -1.12 -4.52
CA ALA A 185 -1.59 -1.06 -5.96
C ALA A 185 -0.94 -2.25 -6.69
N SER A 186 0.29 -2.62 -6.30
CA SER A 186 0.98 -3.78 -6.83
C SER A 186 0.22 -5.08 -6.54
N HIS A 187 -0.26 -5.26 -5.31
CA HIS A 187 -1.04 -6.43 -4.92
C HIS A 187 -2.32 -6.56 -5.75
N LEU A 188 -3.08 -5.47 -5.90
CA LEU A 188 -4.28 -5.46 -6.73
C LEU A 188 -3.97 -5.86 -8.18
N GLY A 189 -2.89 -5.30 -8.77
CA GLY A 189 -2.45 -5.65 -10.12
C GLY A 189 -2.16 -7.14 -10.28
N TRP A 190 -1.43 -7.74 -9.37
CA TRP A 190 -1.10 -9.17 -9.40
C TRP A 190 -2.30 -10.07 -9.13
N LEU A 191 -3.21 -9.67 -8.23
CA LEU A 191 -4.44 -10.40 -7.96
C LEU A 191 -5.33 -10.45 -9.20
N PHE A 192 -5.59 -9.30 -9.83
CA PHE A 192 -6.40 -9.24 -11.04
C PHE A 192 -5.76 -10.00 -12.20
N LEU A 193 -4.45 -9.90 -12.41
CA LEU A 193 -3.73 -10.67 -13.41
C LEU A 193 -3.88 -12.18 -13.17
N SER A 194 -3.79 -12.63 -11.92
CA SER A 194 -3.95 -14.04 -11.57
C SER A 194 -5.37 -14.55 -11.85
N LEU A 195 -6.37 -13.74 -11.52
CA LEU A 195 -7.78 -14.07 -11.76
C LEU A 195 -8.14 -14.08 -13.26
N VAL A 196 -7.62 -13.13 -14.05
CA VAL A 196 -7.84 -13.10 -15.51
C VAL A 196 -7.25 -14.35 -16.20
N ARG A 197 -6.14 -14.86 -15.68
CA ARG A 197 -5.50 -16.10 -16.19
C ARG A 197 -6.23 -17.38 -15.78
N ASP A 198 -7.13 -17.29 -14.81
CA ASP A 198 -7.92 -18.42 -14.31
C ASP A 198 -9.42 -18.07 -14.26
N PRO A 199 -10.14 -18.19 -15.41
CA PRO A 199 -11.55 -17.84 -15.49
C PRO A 199 -12.46 -18.63 -14.55
N ALA A 200 -12.08 -19.87 -14.18
CA ALA A 200 -12.86 -20.70 -13.27
C ALA A 200 -12.83 -20.14 -11.83
N ARG A 201 -11.63 -19.75 -11.35
CA ARG A 201 -11.45 -19.14 -10.04
C ARG A 201 -11.99 -17.71 -9.99
N TYR A 202 -11.85 -16.95 -11.08
CA TYR A 202 -12.52 -15.65 -11.23
C TYR A 202 -14.03 -15.77 -11.06
N LYS A 203 -14.66 -16.71 -11.81
CA LYS A 203 -16.11 -16.95 -11.71
C LYS A 203 -16.53 -17.34 -10.30
N LYS A 204 -15.80 -18.27 -9.68
CA LYS A 204 -16.06 -18.71 -8.28
C LYS A 204 -16.01 -17.52 -7.30
N LEU A 205 -14.97 -16.69 -7.39
CA LEU A 205 -14.83 -15.52 -6.52
C LEU A 205 -15.98 -14.50 -6.77
N ARG A 206 -16.28 -14.23 -8.04
CA ARG A 206 -17.37 -13.32 -8.42
C ARG A 206 -18.72 -13.80 -7.91
N ASP A 207 -19.04 -15.09 -8.05
CA ASP A 207 -20.31 -15.66 -7.59
C ASP A 207 -20.44 -15.55 -6.05
N ILE A 208 -19.35 -15.74 -5.31
CA ILE A 208 -19.30 -15.57 -3.85
C ILE A 208 -19.51 -14.08 -3.49
N ILE A 209 -18.82 -13.16 -4.16
CA ILE A 209 -18.94 -11.71 -3.91
C ILE A 209 -20.39 -11.26 -4.17
N ILE A 210 -20.99 -11.66 -5.26
CA ILE A 210 -22.39 -11.31 -5.56
C ILE A 210 -23.35 -11.87 -4.51
N THR A 211 -23.09 -13.09 -4.03
CA THR A 211 -23.93 -13.72 -3.00
C THR A 211 -23.83 -13.00 -1.66
N GLU A 212 -22.62 -12.60 -1.25
CA GLU A 212 -22.38 -12.01 0.07
C GLU A 212 -22.57 -10.50 0.10
N PHE A 213 -22.26 -9.79 -0.99
CA PHE A 213 -22.20 -8.33 -1.05
C PHE A 213 -23.14 -7.69 -2.08
N GLY A 214 -23.86 -8.49 -2.88
CA GLY A 214 -24.73 -7.99 -3.94
C GLY A 214 -24.03 -7.62 -5.23
N THR A 215 -24.76 -6.98 -6.13
CA THR A 215 -24.19 -6.42 -7.38
C THR A 215 -23.86 -4.94 -7.20
N TYR A 216 -23.17 -4.37 -8.18
CA TYR A 216 -22.86 -2.94 -8.19
C TYR A 216 -24.12 -2.06 -8.17
N GLU A 217 -25.16 -2.47 -8.90
CA GLU A 217 -26.46 -1.75 -8.97
C GLU A 217 -27.32 -1.99 -7.72
N HIS A 218 -27.14 -3.11 -7.05
CA HIS A 218 -27.90 -3.52 -5.86
C HIS A 218 -26.97 -4.05 -4.77
N PRO A 219 -26.14 -3.17 -4.17
CA PRO A 219 -25.21 -3.59 -3.13
C PRO A 219 -25.95 -4.00 -1.86
N LEU A 220 -25.50 -5.08 -1.25
CA LEU A 220 -25.85 -5.41 0.13
C LEU A 220 -24.92 -4.68 1.08
N GLU A 221 -25.26 -4.68 2.37
CA GLU A 221 -24.41 -4.07 3.38
C GLU A 221 -22.99 -4.65 3.38
N ILE A 222 -22.00 -3.79 3.16
CA ILE A 222 -20.58 -4.10 3.21
C ILE A 222 -20.02 -3.59 4.54
N THR A 223 -19.49 -4.50 5.36
CA THR A 223 -18.81 -4.15 6.61
C THR A 223 -17.39 -4.72 6.63
N PHE A 224 -16.51 -4.08 7.37
CA PHE A 224 -15.14 -4.58 7.59
C PHE A 224 -15.14 -6.04 8.07
N SER A 225 -16.08 -6.40 8.94
CA SER A 225 -16.22 -7.76 9.49
C SER A 225 -16.62 -8.76 8.41
N LYS A 226 -17.59 -8.42 7.53
CA LYS A 226 -18.02 -9.28 6.42
C LYS A 226 -16.86 -9.47 5.42
N LEU A 227 -16.17 -8.39 5.03
CA LEU A 227 -15.01 -8.48 4.13
C LEU A 227 -13.91 -9.39 4.69
N LYS A 228 -13.59 -9.23 5.98
CA LYS A 228 -12.60 -10.07 6.66
C LYS A 228 -13.02 -11.54 6.76
N ASN A 229 -14.30 -11.82 6.86
CA ASN A 229 -14.86 -13.17 7.02
C ASN A 229 -15.17 -13.86 5.68
N CYS A 230 -15.14 -13.17 4.55
CA CYS A 230 -15.27 -13.74 3.22
C CYS A 230 -14.04 -14.60 2.90
N ARG A 231 -14.07 -15.88 3.29
CA ARG A 231 -12.90 -16.76 3.31
C ARG A 231 -12.25 -16.90 1.94
N TYR A 232 -13.03 -17.09 0.89
CA TYR A 232 -12.46 -17.30 -0.43
C TYR A 232 -11.78 -16.04 -0.99
N LEU A 233 -12.30 -14.85 -0.68
CA LEU A 233 -11.65 -13.58 -0.97
C LEU A 233 -10.29 -13.49 -0.25
N GLN A 234 -10.24 -13.86 1.03
CA GLN A 234 -8.98 -13.89 1.79
C GLN A 234 -7.99 -14.93 1.21
N HIS A 235 -8.49 -16.10 0.78
CA HIS A 235 -7.65 -17.12 0.14
C HIS A 235 -7.05 -16.62 -1.18
N CYS A 236 -7.81 -15.91 -2.01
CA CYS A 236 -7.32 -15.30 -3.25
C CYS A 236 -6.24 -14.24 -2.96
N ASN A 237 -6.47 -13.36 -1.98
CA ASN A 237 -5.50 -12.37 -1.55
C ASN A 237 -4.20 -13.01 -1.06
N ASN A 238 -4.30 -14.00 -0.17
CA ASN A 238 -3.13 -14.69 0.39
C ASN A 238 -2.34 -15.43 -0.71
N GLU A 239 -3.02 -16.05 -1.67
CA GLU A 239 -2.35 -16.76 -2.76
C GLU A 239 -1.66 -15.81 -3.73
N ALA A 240 -2.27 -14.67 -4.04
CA ALA A 240 -1.63 -13.64 -4.83
C ALA A 240 -0.37 -13.09 -4.14
N LEU A 241 -0.44 -12.82 -2.83
CA LEU A 241 0.71 -12.37 -2.03
C LEU A 241 1.79 -13.45 -1.88
N ARG A 242 1.42 -14.73 -1.90
CA ARG A 242 2.39 -15.82 -1.90
C ARG A 242 3.18 -15.87 -3.22
N LEU A 243 2.47 -15.86 -4.35
CA LEU A 243 3.10 -15.92 -5.67
C LEU A 243 3.86 -14.62 -6.01
N TYR A 244 3.26 -13.50 -5.67
CA TYR A 244 3.78 -12.17 -6.01
C TYR A 244 3.90 -11.30 -4.76
N PRO A 245 4.82 -11.64 -3.83
CA PRO A 245 5.01 -10.84 -2.64
C PRO A 245 5.44 -9.43 -3.01
N VAL A 246 4.72 -8.43 -2.49
CA VAL A 246 4.97 -7.02 -2.81
C VAL A 246 6.33 -6.52 -2.32
N VAL A 247 6.92 -7.22 -1.33
CA VAL A 247 8.31 -7.05 -0.87
C VAL A 247 9.05 -8.37 -1.07
N PRO A 248 9.58 -8.64 -2.28
CA PRO A 248 10.12 -9.96 -2.66
C PRO A 248 11.46 -10.30 -2.01
N VAL A 249 12.20 -9.28 -1.56
CA VAL A 249 13.49 -9.42 -0.89
C VAL A 249 13.53 -8.49 0.32
N ASN A 250 14.10 -8.96 1.42
CA ASN A 250 14.30 -8.14 2.60
C ASN A 250 15.64 -8.49 3.27
N GLY A 251 16.15 -7.60 4.10
CA GLY A 251 17.45 -7.78 4.73
C GLY A 251 17.55 -7.11 6.09
N ARG A 252 18.61 -7.48 6.82
CA ARG A 252 18.97 -6.90 8.11
C ARG A 252 20.47 -6.66 8.17
N TYR A 253 20.85 -5.54 8.79
CA TYR A 253 22.26 -5.26 9.08
C TYR A 253 22.56 -5.60 10.53
N ALA A 254 23.65 -6.33 10.74
CA ALA A 254 24.15 -6.64 12.07
C ALA A 254 24.69 -5.37 12.73
N ASN A 255 24.04 -4.86 13.77
CA ASN A 255 24.52 -3.70 14.54
C ASN A 255 25.61 -4.04 15.56
N LYS A 256 25.87 -5.32 15.79
CA LYS A 256 26.94 -5.91 16.61
C LYS A 256 27.26 -7.28 16.07
N ASP A 257 28.44 -7.83 16.49
CA ASP A 257 28.75 -9.21 16.23
C ASP A 257 27.66 -10.13 16.78
N THR A 258 27.20 -11.06 15.94
CA THR A 258 26.13 -11.99 16.29
C THR A 258 26.29 -13.33 15.57
N THR A 259 25.34 -14.22 15.74
CA THR A 259 25.31 -15.52 15.05
C THR A 259 23.94 -15.82 14.52
N LEU A 260 23.87 -16.43 13.35
CA LEU A 260 22.69 -17.18 12.92
C LEU A 260 22.77 -18.58 13.54
N PRO A 261 21.67 -19.12 14.07
CA PRO A 261 21.71 -20.34 14.87
C PRO A 261 22.03 -21.60 14.05
N ARG A 262 21.80 -21.55 12.73
CA ARG A 262 22.00 -22.67 11.77
C ARG A 262 22.46 -22.15 10.42
N GLY A 263 22.91 -23.06 9.57
CA GLY A 263 23.34 -22.79 8.19
C GLY A 263 24.84 -23.02 7.97
N GLY A 264 25.62 -23.11 9.03
CA GLY A 264 27.05 -23.41 8.98
C GLY A 264 27.37 -24.90 9.11
N GLY A 265 28.66 -25.25 8.90
CA GLY A 265 29.14 -26.63 8.90
C GLY A 265 28.77 -27.36 7.62
N LYS A 266 29.25 -28.62 7.48
CA LYS A 266 28.99 -29.44 6.29
C LYS A 266 27.53 -29.91 6.21
N ASP A 267 26.87 -30.02 7.34
CA ASP A 267 25.49 -30.50 7.49
C ASP A 267 24.45 -29.35 7.61
N GLY A 268 24.90 -28.07 7.59
CA GLY A 268 24.04 -26.91 7.70
C GLY A 268 23.45 -26.68 9.11
N ASN A 269 23.91 -27.41 10.14
CA ASN A 269 23.34 -27.35 11.48
C ASN A 269 24.20 -26.52 12.48
N SER A 270 25.39 -26.12 12.09
CA SER A 270 26.25 -25.27 12.92
C SER A 270 25.88 -23.79 12.82
N PRO A 271 26.13 -22.99 13.86
CA PRO A 271 25.97 -21.55 13.80
C PRO A 271 26.87 -20.88 12.74
N ILE A 272 26.39 -19.77 12.16
CA ILE A 272 27.17 -18.90 11.28
C ILE A 272 27.51 -17.62 12.04
N PHE A 273 28.77 -17.28 12.16
CA PHE A 273 29.19 -15.98 12.70
C PHE A 273 28.87 -14.86 11.70
N VAL A 274 28.28 -13.80 12.20
CA VAL A 274 27.88 -12.60 11.43
C VAL A 274 28.58 -11.40 12.08
N PRO A 275 29.63 -10.85 11.47
CA PRO A 275 30.29 -9.65 11.95
C PRO A 275 29.37 -8.43 11.95
N LYS A 276 29.62 -7.48 12.85
CA LYS A 276 29.02 -6.17 12.84
C LYS A 276 29.17 -5.51 11.46
N GLY A 277 28.08 -4.91 10.96
CA GLY A 277 28.03 -4.26 9.64
C GLY A 277 27.75 -5.19 8.47
N SER A 278 27.68 -6.52 8.69
CA SER A 278 27.27 -7.45 7.63
C SER A 278 25.78 -7.35 7.35
N SER A 279 25.40 -7.46 6.05
CA SER A 279 24.01 -7.65 5.63
C SER A 279 23.66 -9.14 5.64
N VAL A 280 22.45 -9.45 6.09
CA VAL A 280 21.81 -10.76 5.95
C VAL A 280 20.53 -10.56 5.17
N ASP A 281 20.54 -10.99 3.91
CA ASP A 281 19.42 -10.82 3.00
C ASP A 281 18.69 -12.14 2.79
N TYR A 282 17.36 -12.06 2.61
CA TYR A 282 16.52 -13.21 2.34
C TYR A 282 15.45 -12.90 1.29
N SER A 283 15.14 -13.88 0.46
CA SER A 283 14.12 -13.75 -0.58
C SER A 283 12.81 -14.40 -0.14
N VAL A 284 11.82 -13.55 0.12
CA VAL A 284 10.44 -13.97 0.38
C VAL A 284 9.87 -14.66 -0.86
N HIS A 285 10.15 -14.12 -2.05
CA HIS A 285 9.71 -14.70 -3.32
C HIS A 285 10.21 -16.16 -3.47
N VAL A 286 11.50 -16.40 -3.30
CA VAL A 286 12.06 -17.76 -3.39
C VAL A 286 11.44 -18.69 -2.34
N MET A 287 11.31 -18.23 -1.10
CA MET A 287 10.70 -19.00 -0.02
C MET A 287 9.25 -19.40 -0.34
N HIS A 288 8.47 -18.48 -0.90
CA HIS A 288 7.09 -18.71 -1.28
C HIS A 288 6.90 -19.63 -2.49
N HIS A 289 7.96 -19.91 -3.26
CA HIS A 289 7.95 -20.79 -4.43
C HIS A 289 8.62 -22.15 -4.18
N ARG A 290 9.13 -22.38 -2.97
CA ARG A 290 9.78 -23.65 -2.61
C ARG A 290 8.79 -24.80 -2.62
N LYS A 291 9.05 -25.80 -3.49
CA LYS A 291 8.19 -26.98 -3.66
C LYS A 291 8.20 -27.92 -2.45
N ASP A 292 9.28 -27.93 -1.68
CA ASP A 292 9.38 -28.70 -0.43
C ASP A 292 8.50 -28.10 0.69
N ILE A 293 8.14 -26.82 0.59
CA ILE A 293 7.23 -26.13 1.52
C ILE A 293 5.79 -26.13 0.97
N TRP A 294 5.61 -25.75 -0.30
CA TRP A 294 4.31 -25.43 -0.88
C TRP A 294 3.72 -26.55 -1.75
N GLY A 295 4.51 -27.62 -2.02
CA GLY A 295 4.12 -28.73 -2.86
C GLY A 295 4.52 -28.58 -4.33
N PRO A 296 4.27 -29.61 -5.15
CA PRO A 296 4.70 -29.62 -6.56
C PRO A 296 4.03 -28.52 -7.38
N ASP A 297 2.86 -28.04 -6.96
CA ASP A 297 2.06 -26.96 -7.55
C ASP A 297 2.36 -25.58 -6.96
N ALA A 298 3.57 -25.38 -6.42
CA ALA A 298 3.99 -24.12 -5.80
C ALA A 298 3.92 -22.90 -6.75
N GLU A 299 4.01 -23.11 -8.06
CA GLU A 299 3.94 -22.08 -9.09
C GLU A 299 2.49 -21.76 -9.55
N GLU A 300 1.50 -22.52 -9.08
CA GLU A 300 0.12 -22.36 -9.49
C GLU A 300 -0.64 -21.42 -8.56
N PHE A 301 -1.50 -20.56 -9.14
CA PHE A 301 -2.46 -19.76 -8.38
C PHE A 301 -3.61 -20.66 -7.91
N ARG A 302 -3.52 -21.16 -6.68
CA ARG A 302 -4.50 -22.08 -6.09
C ARG A 302 -4.98 -21.60 -4.72
N PRO A 303 -5.99 -20.73 -4.66
CA PRO A 303 -6.57 -20.21 -3.41
C PRO A 303 -7.05 -21.30 -2.45
N GLU A 304 -7.47 -22.47 -2.98
CA GLU A 304 -7.95 -23.61 -2.20
C GLU A 304 -6.87 -24.18 -1.26
N ARG A 305 -5.58 -23.88 -1.52
CA ARG A 305 -4.51 -24.34 -0.62
C ARG A 305 -4.62 -23.75 0.80
N TRP A 306 -5.36 -22.63 0.95
CA TRP A 306 -5.53 -21.94 2.22
C TRP A 306 -6.69 -22.48 3.07
N GLU A 307 -7.53 -23.38 2.54
CA GLU A 307 -8.71 -23.91 3.26
C GLU A 307 -8.32 -24.61 4.56
N ASN A 308 -7.24 -25.39 4.54
CA ASN A 308 -6.79 -26.22 5.66
C ASN A 308 -5.35 -25.94 6.10
N ARG A 309 -4.71 -24.88 5.57
CA ARG A 309 -3.32 -24.58 5.86
C ARG A 309 -3.20 -23.57 6.99
N LYS A 310 -2.50 -23.95 8.04
CA LYS A 310 -1.98 -23.02 9.04
C LYS A 310 -0.54 -22.67 8.63
N VAL A 311 -0.26 -21.40 8.50
CA VAL A 311 1.06 -20.90 8.09
C VAL A 311 1.79 -20.30 9.28
N GLY A 312 3.12 -20.37 9.24
CA GLY A 312 4.05 -19.78 10.19
C GLY A 312 5.10 -18.95 9.45
N TRP A 313 6.37 -19.18 9.77
CA TRP A 313 7.51 -18.46 9.19
C TRP A 313 7.67 -18.60 7.68
N GLU A 314 7.08 -19.62 7.08
CA GLU A 314 7.12 -19.92 5.64
C GLU A 314 6.25 -18.98 4.80
N TYR A 315 5.42 -18.14 5.43
CA TYR A 315 4.56 -17.17 4.75
C TYR A 315 4.75 -15.77 5.35
N LEU A 316 5.38 -14.91 4.59
CA LEU A 316 5.65 -13.51 4.94
C LEU A 316 5.05 -12.60 3.86
N PRO A 317 3.75 -12.34 3.86
CA PRO A 317 3.07 -11.59 2.79
C PRO A 317 3.53 -10.13 2.74
N VAL A 318 3.75 -9.55 3.92
CA VAL A 318 4.35 -8.22 4.09
C VAL A 318 5.28 -8.32 5.29
N SER A 319 6.58 -8.20 5.07
CA SER A 319 7.56 -8.22 6.15
C SER A 319 7.58 -6.87 6.87
N LEU A 320 6.58 -6.64 7.70
CA LEU A 320 6.62 -5.60 8.72
C LEU A 320 7.22 -6.21 9.98
N ILE A 321 8.51 -6.03 10.17
CA ILE A 321 9.18 -6.28 11.45
C ILE A 321 9.95 -5.01 11.82
#